data_73c2f5ad7aed9e923fcbcc11164f4352
#
_entry.id   73c2f5ad7aed9e923fcbcc11164f4352
#
_cell.length_a   1.000
_cell.length_b   1.000
_cell.length_c   1.000
_cell.angle_alpha   90.00
_cell.angle_beta   90.00
_cell.angle_gamma   90.00
#
_symmetry.space_group_name_H-M   'P 1'
#
loop_
_entity.id
_entity.type
_entity.pdbx_description
1 polymer ?
#
loop_
_entity_poly.entity_id
_entity_poly.type
_entity_poly.pdbx_seq_one_letter_code
_entity_poly.pdbx_strand_id
1 'polypeptide(L)'
;MAVPPVAPAPVVLAPMVLALSPHLDDAAFSCGGTLAQLAQAGWRVTVATAFTRSVPDPQGFALACQSDKGLPPDADYMALRRAEDAAAMAVLGAEPRWLDFPEAPHRGYGDARALFGEVRADDTVDAPLAVRFAALLTELRPTLLLAPQGVGGHVDHLLLIRALDRVAGGASILWWRDFPYAARTNAPQPLGARFQALPEWTLDVAALTERRLHGCAAYASQLGFQFGGRARLEERLAEAGPVERFRLSGTPPPGGRTGPGRTGG
;
A
#
# COMPACT_ATOMS: atom_id res chain seq x y z
N MET A 1 -3.33 49.79 -33.87
CA MET A 1 -3.41 49.44 -32.44
C MET A 1 -3.00 47.96 -32.33
N ALA A 2 -1.90 47.68 -31.63
CA ALA A 2 -1.44 46.30 -31.41
C ALA A 2 -2.26 45.69 -30.31
N VAL A 3 -2.78 44.47 -30.52
CA VAL A 3 -3.47 43.67 -29.50
C VAL A 3 -2.42 43.22 -28.47
N PRO A 4 -2.63 43.48 -27.16
CA PRO A 4 -1.68 43.05 -26.16
C PRO A 4 -1.60 41.51 -26.13
N PRO A 5 -0.42 40.90 -25.84
CA PRO A 5 -0.27 39.47 -25.76
C PRO A 5 -1.13 38.94 -24.64
N VAL A 6 -1.97 37.92 -24.93
CA VAL A 6 -2.74 37.18 -23.93
C VAL A 6 -1.77 36.41 -23.05
N ALA A 7 -1.79 36.70 -21.76
CA ALA A 7 -1.00 35.93 -20.80
C ALA A 7 -1.39 34.44 -20.87
N PRO A 8 -0.42 33.50 -20.85
CA PRO A 8 -0.74 32.09 -20.84
C PRO A 8 -1.57 31.76 -19.61
N ALA A 9 -2.62 30.94 -19.81
CA ALA A 9 -3.44 30.47 -18.70
C ALA A 9 -2.57 29.73 -17.67
N PRO A 10 -2.85 29.86 -16.37
CA PRO A 10 -2.09 29.16 -15.34
C PRO A 10 -2.15 27.66 -15.58
N VAL A 11 -0.99 27.01 -15.61
CA VAL A 11 -0.90 25.54 -15.68
C VAL A 11 -1.39 24.98 -14.36
N VAL A 12 -2.62 24.48 -14.34
CA VAL A 12 -3.15 23.72 -13.21
C VAL A 12 -2.50 22.34 -13.23
N LEU A 13 -1.56 22.08 -12.32
CA LEU A 13 -0.97 20.76 -12.19
C LEU A 13 -2.03 19.77 -11.72
N ALA A 14 -2.04 18.57 -12.33
CA ALA A 14 -2.91 17.48 -11.89
C ALA A 14 -2.66 17.17 -10.40
N PRO A 15 -3.72 16.94 -9.61
CA PRO A 15 -3.56 16.57 -8.20
C PRO A 15 -2.76 15.28 -8.10
N MET A 16 -1.99 15.15 -7.01
CA MET A 16 -1.06 14.05 -6.78
C MET A 16 -1.48 13.21 -5.59
N VAL A 17 -1.57 11.90 -5.78
CA VAL A 17 -1.70 10.94 -4.69
C VAL A 17 -0.45 10.08 -4.58
N LEU A 18 0.04 9.91 -3.36
CA LEU A 18 1.14 9.02 -3.01
C LEU A 18 0.62 7.91 -2.10
N ALA A 19 0.63 6.67 -2.58
CA ALA A 19 0.39 5.50 -1.76
C ALA A 19 1.72 4.97 -1.22
N LEU A 20 1.80 4.76 0.10
CA LEU A 20 2.96 4.20 0.78
C LEU A 20 2.68 2.75 1.13
N SER A 21 3.19 1.83 0.31
CA SER A 21 2.98 0.38 0.45
C SER A 21 4.11 -0.27 1.23
N PRO A 22 3.84 -1.15 2.21
CA PRO A 22 4.88 -1.96 2.82
C PRO A 22 5.54 -2.87 1.80
N HIS A 23 4.78 -3.76 1.18
CA HIS A 23 5.26 -4.74 0.23
C HIS A 23 4.70 -4.51 -1.18
N LEU A 24 5.31 -5.18 -2.14
CA LEU A 24 4.94 -5.19 -3.56
C LEU A 24 3.67 -6.05 -3.74
N ASP A 25 2.51 -5.52 -3.43
CA ASP A 25 1.17 -6.09 -3.60
C ASP A 25 0.13 -5.43 -2.67
N ASP A 26 0.52 -4.99 -1.46
CA ASP A 26 -0.40 -4.50 -0.42
C ASP A 26 -1.33 -3.38 -0.91
N ALA A 27 -0.80 -2.38 -1.61
CA ALA A 27 -1.61 -1.27 -2.12
C ALA A 27 -2.58 -1.74 -3.21
N ALA A 28 -2.15 -2.61 -4.13
CA ALA A 28 -2.99 -3.13 -5.19
C ALA A 28 -4.12 -4.01 -4.62
N PHE A 29 -3.81 -4.90 -3.68
CA PHE A 29 -4.81 -5.77 -3.05
C PHE A 29 -5.80 -4.98 -2.21
N SER A 30 -5.33 -3.95 -1.46
CA SER A 30 -6.15 -3.22 -0.49
C SER A 30 -6.96 -2.08 -1.10
N CYS A 31 -6.41 -1.36 -2.08
CA CYS A 31 -7.03 -0.16 -2.65
C CYS A 31 -6.80 0.02 -4.18
N GLY A 32 -6.58 -1.08 -4.90
CA GLY A 32 -6.32 -1.04 -6.35
C GLY A 32 -7.43 -0.38 -7.17
N GLY A 33 -8.68 -0.54 -6.77
CA GLY A 33 -9.81 0.14 -7.39
C GLY A 33 -9.75 1.66 -7.20
N THR A 34 -9.40 2.11 -5.99
CA THR A 34 -9.19 3.54 -5.68
C THR A 34 -8.03 4.12 -6.49
N LEU A 35 -6.89 3.41 -6.57
CA LEU A 35 -5.75 3.85 -7.40
C LEU A 35 -6.17 4.04 -8.86
N ALA A 36 -6.87 3.05 -9.42
CA ALA A 36 -7.35 3.09 -10.81
C ALA A 36 -8.37 4.20 -11.03
N GLN A 37 -9.26 4.45 -10.07
CA GLN A 37 -10.26 5.51 -10.18
C GLN A 37 -9.64 6.90 -10.12
N LEU A 38 -8.66 7.12 -9.24
CA LEU A 38 -7.93 8.37 -9.17
C LEU A 38 -7.15 8.63 -10.47
N ALA A 39 -6.47 7.61 -11.02
CA ALA A 39 -5.78 7.71 -12.29
C ALA A 39 -6.75 8.06 -13.43
N GLN A 40 -7.92 7.41 -13.50
CA GLN A 40 -8.95 7.71 -14.49
C GLN A 40 -9.53 9.13 -14.35
N ALA A 41 -9.58 9.64 -13.13
CA ALA A 41 -9.99 11.01 -12.83
C ALA A 41 -8.90 12.06 -13.12
N GLY A 42 -7.76 11.67 -13.70
CA GLY A 42 -6.67 12.56 -14.07
C GLY A 42 -5.69 12.90 -12.95
N TRP A 43 -5.71 12.18 -11.85
CA TRP A 43 -4.70 12.32 -10.79
C TRP A 43 -3.39 11.67 -11.23
N ARG A 44 -2.28 12.24 -10.84
CA ARG A 44 -0.99 11.55 -10.86
C ARG A 44 -0.97 10.59 -9.66
N VAL A 45 -0.81 9.30 -9.94
CA VAL A 45 -0.83 8.26 -8.91
C VAL A 45 0.55 7.64 -8.82
N THR A 46 1.20 7.71 -7.67
CA THR A 46 2.47 7.02 -7.40
C THR A 46 2.28 6.06 -6.23
N VAL A 47 2.77 4.84 -6.39
CA VAL A 47 2.85 3.85 -5.31
C VAL A 47 4.32 3.67 -4.95
N ALA A 48 4.69 4.11 -3.75
CA ALA A 48 6.04 3.94 -3.21
C ALA A 48 6.06 2.75 -2.25
N THR A 49 6.72 1.67 -2.67
CA THR A 49 6.83 0.45 -1.88
C THR A 49 8.13 0.45 -1.09
N ALA A 50 8.02 0.25 0.22
CA ALA A 50 9.14 0.38 1.16
C ALA A 50 10.14 -0.77 1.08
N PHE A 51 9.67 -2.01 1.27
CA PHE A 51 10.52 -3.18 1.47
C PHE A 51 10.68 -3.94 0.15
N THR A 52 11.68 -3.54 -0.64
CA THR A 52 11.87 -4.02 -2.02
C THR A 52 13.29 -4.40 -2.36
N ARG A 53 14.20 -4.42 -1.35
CA ARG A 53 15.62 -4.72 -1.58
C ARG A 53 15.82 -6.17 -1.97
N SER A 54 16.55 -6.39 -3.07
CA SER A 54 17.17 -7.70 -3.37
C SER A 54 18.27 -7.98 -2.37
N VAL A 55 18.19 -9.14 -1.69
CA VAL A 55 19.24 -9.61 -0.80
C VAL A 55 19.80 -10.89 -1.42
N PRO A 56 21.08 -10.89 -1.86
CA PRO A 56 21.71 -12.09 -2.41
C PRO A 56 21.86 -13.17 -1.35
N ASP A 57 21.86 -14.42 -1.78
CA ASP A 57 22.09 -15.60 -0.93
C ASP A 57 21.25 -15.61 0.35
N PRO A 58 19.89 -15.52 0.26
CA PRO A 58 19.03 -15.51 1.42
C PRO A 58 19.23 -16.80 2.24
N GLN A 59 19.21 -16.68 3.56
CA GLN A 59 19.42 -17.80 4.47
C GLN A 59 18.23 -17.98 5.42
N GLY A 60 18.11 -19.17 5.99
CA GLY A 60 17.14 -19.45 7.05
C GLY A 60 15.71 -19.15 6.62
N PHE A 61 14.99 -18.36 7.44
CA PHE A 61 13.60 -18.05 7.19
C PHE A 61 13.38 -17.19 5.92
N ALA A 62 14.29 -16.30 5.58
CA ALA A 62 14.21 -15.53 4.33
C ALA A 62 14.26 -16.44 3.09
N LEU A 63 15.13 -17.45 3.09
CA LEU A 63 15.16 -18.46 2.04
C LEU A 63 13.88 -19.32 2.04
N ALA A 64 13.38 -19.71 3.21
CA ALA A 64 12.14 -20.47 3.31
C ALA A 64 10.97 -19.68 2.69
N CYS A 65 10.85 -18.38 2.97
CA CYS A 65 9.82 -17.52 2.38
C CYS A 65 9.88 -17.47 0.83
N GLN A 66 11.09 -17.54 0.26
CA GLN A 66 11.27 -17.63 -1.20
C GLN A 66 10.89 -19.02 -1.73
N SER A 67 11.37 -20.08 -1.08
CA SER A 67 11.14 -21.47 -1.48
C SER A 67 9.66 -21.88 -1.38
N ASP A 68 8.94 -21.41 -0.37
CA ASP A 68 7.49 -21.63 -0.19
C ASP A 68 6.65 -21.07 -1.35
N LYS A 69 7.22 -20.17 -2.13
CA LYS A 69 6.61 -19.64 -3.36
C LYS A 69 7.05 -20.38 -4.63
N GLY A 70 7.77 -21.49 -4.46
CA GLY A 70 8.25 -22.34 -5.57
C GLY A 70 9.47 -21.75 -6.32
N LEU A 71 10.16 -20.78 -5.75
CA LEU A 71 11.32 -20.16 -6.38
C LEU A 71 12.64 -20.83 -5.95
N PRO A 72 13.60 -21.01 -6.88
CA PRO A 72 14.89 -21.58 -6.54
C PRO A 72 15.72 -20.63 -5.66
N PRO A 73 16.67 -21.16 -4.85
CA PRO A 73 17.46 -20.35 -3.91
C PRO A 73 18.25 -19.20 -4.53
N ASP A 74 18.69 -19.35 -5.77
CA ASP A 74 19.49 -18.39 -6.54
C ASP A 74 18.67 -17.37 -7.32
N ALA A 75 17.32 -17.44 -7.26
CA ALA A 75 16.47 -16.45 -7.89
C ALA A 75 16.57 -15.11 -7.16
N ASP A 76 16.65 -14.00 -7.92
CA ASP A 76 16.38 -12.67 -7.38
C ASP A 76 14.86 -12.50 -7.19
N TYR A 77 14.38 -12.94 -6.03
CA TYR A 77 12.97 -12.89 -5.67
C TYR A 77 12.39 -11.48 -5.74
N MET A 78 13.14 -10.48 -5.29
CA MET A 78 12.66 -9.10 -5.32
C MET A 78 12.65 -8.50 -6.72
N ALA A 79 13.60 -8.88 -7.61
CA ALA A 79 13.55 -8.45 -9.00
C ALA A 79 12.30 -9.00 -9.70
N LEU A 80 11.94 -10.28 -9.45
CA LEU A 80 10.69 -10.85 -9.94
C LEU A 80 9.47 -10.06 -9.44
N ARG A 81 9.39 -9.81 -8.14
CA ARG A 81 8.27 -9.07 -7.54
C ARG A 81 8.17 -7.63 -8.05
N ARG A 82 9.31 -6.93 -8.27
CA ARG A 82 9.29 -5.59 -8.87
C ARG A 82 8.78 -5.62 -10.31
N ALA A 83 9.06 -6.67 -11.08
CA ALA A 83 8.51 -6.82 -12.43
C ALA A 83 6.98 -7.04 -12.39
N GLU A 84 6.49 -7.85 -11.47
CA GLU A 84 5.05 -8.05 -11.23
C GLU A 84 4.39 -6.74 -10.79
N ASP A 85 5.01 -5.98 -9.90
CA ASP A 85 4.53 -4.68 -9.42
C ASP A 85 4.46 -3.65 -10.56
N ALA A 86 5.48 -3.58 -11.41
CA ALA A 86 5.46 -2.71 -12.59
C ALA A 86 4.28 -3.05 -13.51
N ALA A 87 4.00 -4.34 -13.74
CA ALA A 87 2.87 -4.79 -14.53
C ALA A 87 1.53 -4.43 -13.85
N ALA A 88 1.40 -4.63 -12.54
CA ALA A 88 0.22 -4.26 -11.76
C ALA A 88 -0.03 -2.75 -11.82
N MET A 89 1.00 -1.94 -11.61
CA MET A 89 0.89 -0.48 -11.63
C MET A 89 0.52 0.04 -13.02
N ALA A 90 1.04 -0.55 -14.09
CA ALA A 90 0.64 -0.22 -15.47
C ALA A 90 -0.86 -0.48 -15.70
N VAL A 91 -1.40 -1.59 -15.21
CA VAL A 91 -2.85 -1.90 -15.26
C VAL A 91 -3.65 -0.86 -14.47
N LEU A 92 -3.20 -0.50 -13.25
CA LEU A 92 -3.92 0.42 -12.37
C LEU A 92 -3.77 1.90 -12.79
N GLY A 93 -2.81 2.23 -13.67
CA GLY A 93 -2.52 3.59 -14.09
C GLY A 93 -1.71 4.37 -13.06
N ALA A 94 -0.88 3.68 -12.30
CA ALA A 94 0.00 4.23 -11.29
C ALA A 94 1.47 4.10 -11.69
N GLU A 95 2.33 4.93 -11.10
CA GLU A 95 3.79 4.88 -11.25
C GLU A 95 4.40 4.17 -10.04
N PRO A 96 5.15 3.06 -10.21
CA PRO A 96 5.84 2.41 -9.10
C PRO A 96 7.11 3.16 -8.70
N ARG A 97 7.38 3.21 -7.39
CA ARG A 97 8.63 3.69 -6.78
C ARG A 97 9.10 2.70 -5.72
N TRP A 98 10.29 2.15 -5.86
CA TRP A 98 10.85 1.14 -4.96
C TRP A 98 11.91 1.75 -4.05
N LEU A 99 11.78 1.56 -2.72
CA LEU A 99 12.59 2.27 -1.72
C LEU A 99 13.74 1.45 -1.12
N ASP A 100 14.14 0.40 -1.71
CA ASP A 100 15.35 -0.37 -1.40
C ASP A 100 15.61 -0.64 0.11
N PHE A 101 14.56 -0.97 0.89
CA PHE A 101 14.71 -1.49 2.25
C PHE A 101 14.49 -3.01 2.25
N PRO A 102 15.21 -3.78 3.09
CA PRO A 102 15.03 -5.23 3.18
C PRO A 102 13.75 -5.57 3.95
N GLU A 103 13.02 -6.63 3.55
CA GLU A 103 11.89 -7.19 4.30
C GLU A 103 12.30 -7.71 5.68
N ALA A 104 11.34 -7.86 6.60
CA ALA A 104 11.53 -8.32 7.97
C ALA A 104 12.36 -9.62 8.11
N PRO A 105 12.22 -10.66 7.26
CA PRO A 105 13.06 -11.86 7.35
C PRO A 105 14.57 -11.57 7.26
N HIS A 106 14.96 -10.50 6.57
CA HIS A 106 16.36 -10.06 6.46
C HIS A 106 16.80 -9.13 7.61
N ARG A 107 15.89 -8.80 8.54
CA ARG A 107 16.15 -7.94 9.70
C ARG A 107 16.02 -8.67 11.04
N GLY A 108 16.18 -10.02 11.02
CA GLY A 108 16.24 -10.84 12.22
C GLY A 108 14.90 -11.39 12.70
N TYR A 109 13.84 -11.31 11.90
CA TYR A 109 12.58 -12.01 12.16
C TYR A 109 12.67 -13.42 11.57
N GLY A 110 12.88 -14.40 12.43
CA GLY A 110 13.32 -15.75 12.05
C GLY A 110 12.20 -16.76 11.75
N ASP A 111 10.93 -16.37 11.89
CA ASP A 111 9.78 -17.22 11.63
C ASP A 111 8.50 -16.42 11.37
N ALA A 112 7.45 -17.09 10.93
CA ALA A 112 6.16 -16.46 10.65
C ALA A 112 5.51 -15.83 11.89
N ARG A 113 5.71 -16.37 13.09
CA ARG A 113 5.17 -15.80 14.32
C ARG A 113 5.85 -14.47 14.65
N ALA A 114 7.15 -14.38 14.44
CA ALA A 114 7.90 -13.15 14.65
C ALA A 114 7.44 -12.01 13.71
N LEU A 115 7.02 -12.34 12.48
CA LEU A 115 6.48 -11.34 11.53
C LEU A 115 5.20 -10.65 12.02
N PHE A 116 4.41 -11.34 12.84
CA PHE A 116 3.12 -10.85 13.37
C PHE A 116 3.18 -10.64 14.90
N GLY A 117 4.37 -10.58 15.44
CA GLY A 117 4.65 -10.32 16.84
C GLY A 117 4.96 -8.86 17.14
N GLU A 118 5.69 -8.67 18.24
CA GLU A 118 6.18 -7.34 18.58
C GLU A 118 7.33 -6.92 17.65
N VAL A 119 7.36 -5.63 17.31
CA VAL A 119 8.52 -5.04 16.62
C VAL A 119 9.73 -5.13 17.55
N ARG A 120 10.81 -5.74 17.07
CA ARG A 120 12.07 -5.89 17.81
C ARG A 120 12.61 -4.53 18.23
N ALA A 121 13.15 -4.44 19.43
CA ALA A 121 13.70 -3.18 19.97
C ALA A 121 14.92 -2.66 19.18
N ASP A 122 15.65 -3.56 18.53
CA ASP A 122 16.82 -3.25 17.70
C ASP A 122 16.47 -3.01 16.20
N ASP A 123 15.21 -3.19 15.80
CA ASP A 123 14.76 -2.87 14.44
C ASP A 123 14.38 -1.39 14.34
N THR A 124 15.32 -0.60 13.86
CA THR A 124 15.21 0.85 13.74
C THR A 124 14.98 1.33 12.30
N VAL A 125 14.51 0.43 11.41
CA VAL A 125 14.32 0.75 9.99
C VAL A 125 13.34 1.90 9.75
N ASP A 126 12.43 2.16 10.68
CA ASP A 126 11.48 3.28 10.64
C ASP A 126 12.18 4.66 10.60
N ALA A 127 13.38 4.79 11.16
CA ALA A 127 14.11 6.06 11.12
C ALA A 127 14.63 6.41 9.71
N PRO A 128 15.44 5.58 9.03
CA PRO A 128 15.84 5.85 7.65
C PRO A 128 14.66 5.85 6.67
N LEU A 129 13.61 5.07 6.93
CA LEU A 129 12.39 5.08 6.12
C LEU A 129 11.68 6.42 6.23
N ALA A 130 11.59 7.04 7.42
CA ALA A 130 11.03 8.37 7.62
C ALA A 130 11.81 9.45 6.84
N VAL A 131 13.14 9.37 6.81
CA VAL A 131 13.96 10.27 5.99
C VAL A 131 13.61 10.13 4.50
N ARG A 132 13.42 8.89 4.03
CA ARG A 132 13.05 8.65 2.63
C ARG A 132 11.64 9.15 2.33
N PHE A 133 10.69 8.98 3.24
CA PHE A 133 9.33 9.52 3.10
C PHE A 133 9.34 11.06 3.06
N ALA A 134 10.08 11.72 3.94
CA ALA A 134 10.21 13.18 3.91
C ALA A 134 10.73 13.68 2.56
N ALA A 135 11.71 12.99 1.97
CA ALA A 135 12.23 13.31 0.64
C ALA A 135 11.15 13.15 -0.44
N LEU A 136 10.38 12.06 -0.43
CA LEU A 136 9.27 11.83 -1.36
C LEU A 136 8.15 12.87 -1.21
N LEU A 137 7.78 13.24 0.01
CA LEU A 137 6.77 14.27 0.27
C LEU A 137 7.22 15.62 -0.28
N THR A 138 8.50 15.96 -0.14
CA THR A 138 9.09 17.18 -0.68
C THR A 138 9.14 17.18 -2.21
N GLU A 139 9.55 16.06 -2.81
CA GLU A 139 9.68 15.87 -4.27
C GLU A 139 8.32 15.92 -4.95
N LEU A 140 7.38 15.08 -4.48
CA LEU A 140 6.11 14.83 -5.15
C LEU A 140 5.01 15.83 -4.75
N ARG A 141 5.10 16.40 -3.57
CA ARG A 141 4.11 17.30 -2.97
C ARG A 141 2.68 16.76 -3.10
N PRO A 142 2.40 15.56 -2.58
CA PRO A 142 1.09 14.93 -2.72
C PRO A 142 0.02 15.74 -1.98
N THR A 143 -1.17 15.82 -2.57
CA THR A 143 -2.36 16.40 -1.94
C THR A 143 -3.12 15.36 -1.12
N LEU A 144 -2.84 14.07 -1.38
CA LEU A 144 -3.45 12.94 -0.68
C LEU A 144 -2.40 11.84 -0.49
N LEU A 145 -2.38 11.27 0.70
CA LEU A 145 -1.62 10.05 1.00
C LEU A 145 -2.58 8.87 1.14
N LEU A 146 -2.12 7.68 0.74
CA LEU A 146 -2.74 6.41 1.09
C LEU A 146 -1.71 5.56 1.84
N ALA A 147 -2.14 4.87 2.91
CA ALA A 147 -1.25 4.06 3.74
C ALA A 147 -2.02 2.93 4.43
N PRO A 148 -1.34 1.86 4.92
CA PRO A 148 -1.97 0.75 5.62
C PRO A 148 -2.45 1.15 7.02
N GLN A 149 -3.46 0.43 7.56
CA GLN A 149 -3.83 0.48 8.98
C GLN A 149 -2.99 -0.47 9.84
N GLY A 150 -2.21 -1.36 9.24
CA GLY A 150 -1.46 -2.40 9.94
C GLY A 150 -2.34 -3.52 10.49
N VAL A 151 -3.47 -3.80 9.84
CA VAL A 151 -4.33 -4.94 10.21
C VAL A 151 -3.58 -6.24 9.99
N GLY A 152 -3.63 -7.12 10.98
CA GLY A 152 -2.82 -8.34 11.03
C GLY A 152 -1.55 -8.17 11.86
N GLY A 153 -1.06 -6.95 12.06
CA GLY A 153 0.08 -6.66 12.92
C GLY A 153 1.44 -7.04 12.32
N HIS A 154 1.55 -7.14 10.98
CA HIS A 154 2.85 -7.41 10.36
C HIS A 154 3.84 -6.29 10.69
N VAL A 155 5.03 -6.65 11.18
CA VAL A 155 6.04 -5.70 11.67
C VAL A 155 6.45 -4.65 10.63
N ASP A 156 6.54 -5.00 9.36
CA ASP A 156 6.84 -4.06 8.27
C ASP A 156 5.75 -2.99 8.11
N HIS A 157 4.47 -3.39 8.23
CA HIS A 157 3.35 -2.45 8.20
C HIS A 157 3.40 -1.50 9.39
N LEU A 158 3.67 -2.01 10.59
CA LEU A 158 3.78 -1.20 11.80
C LEU A 158 4.96 -0.21 11.72
N LEU A 159 6.11 -0.64 11.20
CA LEU A 159 7.29 0.20 11.04
C LEU A 159 7.09 1.27 9.96
N LEU A 160 6.39 0.94 8.86
CA LEU A 160 6.00 1.93 7.86
C LEU A 160 5.10 3.02 8.47
N ILE A 161 4.09 2.63 9.27
CA ILE A 161 3.19 3.57 9.94
C ILE A 161 3.98 4.46 10.92
N ARG A 162 4.90 3.88 11.72
CA ARG A 162 5.78 4.65 12.62
C ARG A 162 6.63 5.66 11.86
N ALA A 163 7.18 5.28 10.71
CA ALA A 163 7.96 6.15 9.85
C ALA A 163 7.11 7.31 9.30
N LEU A 164 5.90 7.01 8.82
CA LEU A 164 4.98 8.02 8.30
C LEU A 164 4.52 9.00 9.38
N ASP A 165 4.22 8.53 10.58
CA ASP A 165 3.82 9.37 11.71
C ASP A 165 4.85 10.45 12.06
N ARG A 166 6.13 10.20 11.81
CA ARG A 166 7.21 11.18 12.05
C ARG A 166 7.21 12.35 11.07
N VAL A 167 6.63 12.18 9.87
CA VAL A 167 6.80 13.13 8.75
C VAL A 167 5.50 13.61 8.12
N ALA A 168 4.37 12.98 8.41
CA ALA A 168 3.09 13.27 7.76
C ALA A 168 2.52 14.68 8.08
N GLY A 169 2.86 15.26 9.24
CA GLY A 169 2.65 16.67 9.56
C GLY A 169 1.24 17.24 9.37
N GLY A 170 0.17 16.44 9.50
CA GLY A 170 -1.21 16.89 9.26
C GLY A 170 -1.69 16.71 7.81
N ALA A 171 -0.96 15.97 6.98
CA ALA A 171 -1.40 15.59 5.64
C ALA A 171 -2.73 14.83 5.67
N SER A 172 -3.52 14.95 4.60
CA SER A 172 -4.71 14.14 4.39
C SER A 172 -4.30 12.72 4.04
N ILE A 173 -4.72 11.74 4.84
CA ILE A 173 -4.35 10.34 4.65
C ILE A 173 -5.61 9.47 4.67
N LEU A 174 -5.77 8.65 3.65
CA LEU A 174 -6.69 7.53 3.61
C LEU A 174 -5.93 6.26 4.02
N TRP A 175 -6.26 5.75 5.20
CA TRP A 175 -5.68 4.54 5.75
C TRP A 175 -6.50 3.33 5.29
N TRP A 176 -5.97 2.54 4.35
CA TRP A 176 -6.67 1.34 3.85
C TRP A 176 -6.68 0.21 4.87
N ARG A 177 -7.70 -0.62 4.79
CA ARG A 177 -7.79 -1.84 5.57
C ARG A 177 -7.04 -2.94 4.86
N ASP A 178 -5.94 -3.41 5.45
CA ASP A 178 -4.99 -4.32 4.83
C ASP A 178 -5.65 -5.63 4.36
N PHE A 179 -5.80 -5.81 3.07
CA PHE A 179 -6.32 -7.03 2.46
C PHE A 179 -5.15 -7.93 1.99
N PRO A 180 -5.16 -9.28 2.24
CA PRO A 180 -6.29 -10.04 2.75
C PRO A 180 -6.34 -10.20 4.29
N TYR A 181 -5.43 -9.59 5.06
CA TYR A 181 -5.36 -9.77 6.52
C TYR A 181 -6.69 -9.42 7.20
N ALA A 182 -7.33 -8.35 6.79
CA ALA A 182 -8.62 -7.92 7.32
C ALA A 182 -9.76 -8.92 7.14
N ALA A 183 -9.63 -9.83 6.17
CA ALA A 183 -10.58 -10.92 5.95
C ALA A 183 -10.24 -12.20 6.72
N ARG A 184 -9.02 -12.27 7.32
CA ARG A 184 -8.51 -13.48 7.98
C ARG A 184 -8.58 -13.41 9.50
N THR A 185 -8.73 -12.22 10.09
CA THR A 185 -8.66 -12.06 11.53
C THR A 185 -9.74 -11.12 12.08
N ASN A 186 -10.35 -11.55 13.19
CA ASN A 186 -11.21 -10.73 14.05
C ASN A 186 -10.53 -10.38 15.39
N ALA A 187 -9.26 -10.75 15.56
CA ALA A 187 -8.50 -10.46 16.76
C ALA A 187 -8.29 -8.94 16.95
N PRO A 188 -8.12 -8.46 18.18
CA PRO A 188 -7.72 -7.07 18.44
C PRO A 188 -6.45 -6.73 17.68
N GLN A 189 -6.42 -5.57 17.04
CA GLN A 189 -5.31 -5.11 16.21
C GLN A 189 -4.40 -4.16 16.99
N PRO A 190 -3.07 -4.18 16.80
CA PRO A 190 -2.12 -3.33 17.54
C PRO A 190 -2.48 -1.84 17.50
N LEU A 191 -2.98 -1.36 16.36
CA LEU A 191 -3.39 0.04 16.14
C LEU A 191 -4.91 0.20 16.03
N GLY A 192 -5.69 -0.81 16.42
CA GLY A 192 -7.15 -0.85 16.25
C GLY A 192 -7.86 0.34 16.87
N ALA A 193 -7.56 0.68 18.11
CA ALA A 193 -8.17 1.82 18.81
C ALA A 193 -7.90 3.15 18.10
N ARG A 194 -6.65 3.35 17.62
CA ARG A 194 -6.28 4.54 16.85
C ARG A 194 -7.16 4.72 15.63
N PHE A 195 -7.26 3.68 14.81
CA PHE A 195 -7.99 3.78 13.55
C PHE A 195 -9.51 3.77 13.73
N GLN A 196 -10.04 3.10 14.75
CA GLN A 196 -11.47 3.15 15.08
C GLN A 196 -11.93 4.56 15.47
N ALA A 197 -11.07 5.38 16.06
CA ALA A 197 -11.36 6.75 16.43
C ALA A 197 -11.46 7.69 15.21
N LEU A 198 -10.95 7.30 14.04
CA LEU A 198 -11.02 8.09 12.82
C LEU A 198 -12.33 7.84 12.07
N PRO A 199 -12.89 8.86 11.37
CA PRO A 199 -14.06 8.68 10.53
C PRO A 199 -13.79 7.68 9.40
N GLU A 200 -14.82 6.90 9.07
CA GLU A 200 -14.77 6.02 7.90
C GLU A 200 -14.97 6.86 6.63
N TRP A 201 -14.20 6.54 5.62
CA TRP A 201 -14.35 7.06 4.27
C TRP A 201 -14.44 5.89 3.30
N THR A 202 -15.38 5.96 2.35
CA THR A 202 -15.64 4.86 1.41
C THR A 202 -15.66 5.36 -0.02
N LEU A 203 -15.19 4.51 -0.94
CA LEU A 203 -15.25 4.75 -2.37
C LEU A 203 -15.84 3.53 -3.07
N ASP A 204 -16.86 3.77 -3.90
CA ASP A 204 -17.42 2.76 -4.79
C ASP A 204 -16.56 2.65 -6.05
N VAL A 205 -16.00 1.47 -6.25
CA VAL A 205 -15.13 1.13 -7.39
C VAL A 205 -15.75 0.07 -8.31
N ALA A 206 -17.08 -0.07 -8.30
CA ALA A 206 -17.82 -1.08 -9.07
C ALA A 206 -17.45 -1.05 -10.57
N ALA A 207 -17.31 0.14 -11.16
CA ALA A 207 -16.92 0.31 -12.55
C ALA A 207 -15.47 -0.14 -12.87
N LEU A 208 -14.66 -0.43 -11.85
CA LEU A 208 -13.24 -0.76 -11.95
C LEU A 208 -12.89 -2.16 -11.42
N THR A 209 -13.90 -2.98 -11.15
CA THR A 209 -13.72 -4.33 -10.57
C THR A 209 -12.79 -5.20 -11.41
N GLU A 210 -12.97 -5.22 -12.73
CA GLU A 210 -12.08 -5.97 -13.63
C GLU A 210 -10.65 -5.43 -13.62
N ARG A 211 -10.50 -4.12 -13.66
CA ARG A 211 -9.18 -3.47 -13.64
C ARG A 211 -8.46 -3.75 -12.32
N ARG A 212 -9.16 -3.68 -11.19
CA ARG A 212 -8.68 -4.07 -9.87
C ARG A 212 -8.23 -5.53 -9.87
N LEU A 213 -9.06 -6.44 -10.38
CA LEU A 213 -8.73 -7.86 -10.47
C LEU A 213 -7.46 -8.10 -11.30
N HIS A 214 -7.36 -7.48 -12.47
CA HIS A 214 -6.19 -7.64 -13.33
C HIS A 214 -4.92 -7.08 -12.68
N GLY A 215 -4.99 -5.94 -12.00
CA GLY A 215 -3.88 -5.41 -11.21
C GLY A 215 -3.43 -6.34 -10.11
N CYS A 216 -4.37 -6.88 -9.32
CA CYS A 216 -4.08 -7.87 -8.28
C CYS A 216 -3.51 -9.18 -8.86
N ALA A 217 -4.03 -9.65 -9.99
CA ALA A 217 -3.60 -10.89 -10.63
C ALA A 217 -2.20 -10.83 -11.26
N ALA A 218 -1.64 -9.63 -11.44
CA ALA A 218 -0.28 -9.45 -11.94
C ALA A 218 0.79 -9.98 -10.96
N TYR A 219 0.49 -10.07 -9.67
CA TYR A 219 1.40 -10.61 -8.65
C TYR A 219 1.37 -12.14 -8.59
N ALA A 220 1.66 -12.79 -9.72
CA ALA A 220 1.54 -14.24 -9.90
C ALA A 220 2.29 -15.07 -8.85
N SER A 221 3.49 -14.62 -8.44
CA SER A 221 4.29 -15.28 -7.40
C SER A 221 3.63 -15.28 -6.02
N GLN A 222 2.69 -14.37 -5.77
CA GLN A 222 2.00 -14.21 -4.48
C GLN A 222 0.65 -14.93 -4.42
N LEU A 223 0.02 -15.21 -5.57
CA LEU A 223 -1.35 -15.74 -5.62
C LEU A 223 -1.49 -17.11 -4.96
N GLY A 224 -0.51 -18.01 -5.18
CA GLY A 224 -0.50 -19.34 -4.56
C GLY A 224 -0.47 -19.25 -3.04
N PHE A 225 0.48 -18.50 -2.51
CA PHE A 225 0.70 -18.32 -1.09
C PHE A 225 -0.43 -17.53 -0.41
N GLN A 226 -0.83 -16.41 -1.00
CA GLN A 226 -1.81 -15.51 -0.37
C GLN A 226 -3.26 -16.02 -0.48
N PHE A 227 -3.61 -16.65 -1.58
CA PHE A 227 -5.02 -16.98 -1.90
C PHE A 227 -5.25 -18.45 -2.24
N GLY A 228 -4.22 -19.24 -2.53
CA GLY A 228 -4.37 -20.57 -3.11
C GLY A 228 -4.61 -20.55 -4.62
N GLY A 229 -4.26 -19.43 -5.28
CA GLY A 229 -4.34 -19.25 -6.73
C GLY A 229 -5.31 -18.16 -7.18
N ARG A 230 -5.33 -17.93 -8.51
CA ARG A 230 -6.09 -16.84 -9.13
C ARG A 230 -7.60 -16.94 -8.91
N ALA A 231 -8.19 -18.12 -9.04
CA ALA A 231 -9.64 -18.31 -8.86
C ALA A 231 -10.08 -17.89 -7.44
N ARG A 232 -9.28 -18.22 -6.43
CA ARG A 232 -9.56 -17.84 -5.06
C ARG A 232 -9.35 -16.34 -4.82
N LEU A 233 -8.40 -15.68 -5.51
CA LEU A 233 -8.32 -14.22 -5.50
C LEU A 233 -9.61 -13.59 -6.01
N GLU A 234 -10.15 -14.07 -7.15
CA GLU A 234 -11.41 -13.60 -7.75
C GLU A 234 -12.57 -13.72 -6.77
N GLU A 235 -12.73 -14.89 -6.14
CA GLU A 235 -13.75 -15.12 -5.10
C GLU A 235 -13.59 -14.14 -3.92
N ARG A 236 -12.38 -13.98 -3.41
CA ARG A 236 -12.11 -13.07 -2.28
C ARG A 236 -12.37 -11.59 -2.59
N LEU A 237 -12.05 -11.15 -3.80
CA LEU A 237 -12.37 -9.79 -4.25
C LEU A 237 -13.88 -9.61 -4.44
N ALA A 238 -14.58 -10.62 -4.94
CA ALA A 238 -16.05 -10.60 -5.05
C ALA A 238 -16.72 -10.55 -3.66
N GLU A 239 -16.25 -11.35 -2.70
CA GLU A 239 -16.71 -11.32 -1.29
C GLU A 239 -16.46 -9.96 -0.62
N ALA A 240 -15.31 -9.33 -0.89
CA ALA A 240 -15.00 -8.00 -0.37
C ALA A 240 -15.89 -6.90 -0.97
N GLY A 241 -16.44 -7.16 -2.14
CA GLY A 241 -17.35 -6.28 -2.86
C GLY A 241 -16.66 -5.07 -3.51
N PRO A 242 -17.46 -4.20 -4.12
CA PRO A 242 -16.95 -3.08 -4.91
C PRO A 242 -16.68 -1.81 -4.08
N VAL A 243 -16.84 -1.85 -2.76
CA VAL A 243 -16.64 -0.67 -1.90
C VAL A 243 -15.34 -0.80 -1.13
N GLU A 244 -14.37 0.02 -1.47
CA GLU A 244 -13.13 0.13 -0.72
C GLU A 244 -13.31 1.06 0.47
N ARG A 245 -12.81 0.63 1.66
CA ARG A 245 -13.03 1.30 2.94
C ARG A 245 -11.72 1.75 3.55
N PHE A 246 -11.74 2.99 4.04
CA PHE A 246 -10.59 3.65 4.64
C PHE A 246 -10.96 4.27 5.99
N ARG A 247 -9.93 4.59 6.76
CA ARG A 247 -10.02 5.56 7.84
C ARG A 247 -9.38 6.86 7.36
N LEU A 248 -10.00 7.99 7.65
CA LEU A 248 -9.54 9.29 7.17
C LEU A 248 -8.91 10.09 8.31
N SER A 249 -7.66 10.56 8.10
CA SER A 249 -7.09 11.67 8.87
C SER A 249 -6.89 12.89 7.95
N GLY A 250 -7.16 14.07 8.47
CA GLY A 250 -7.11 15.32 7.70
C GLY A 250 -8.39 15.60 6.91
N THR A 251 -8.27 16.32 5.80
CA THR A 251 -9.40 16.76 4.97
C THR A 251 -9.81 15.66 3.99
N PRO A 252 -11.12 15.38 3.82
CA PRO A 252 -11.57 14.38 2.88
C PRO A 252 -11.25 14.78 1.43
N PRO A 253 -10.75 13.83 0.60
CA PRO A 253 -10.60 14.07 -0.83
C PRO A 253 -11.97 14.10 -1.53
N PRO A 254 -12.08 14.71 -2.71
CA PRO A 254 -13.33 14.71 -3.49
C PRO A 254 -13.71 13.28 -3.94
N GLY A 255 -15.01 13.02 -4.11
CA GLY A 255 -15.56 11.82 -4.75
C GLY A 255 -15.92 10.66 -3.82
N GLY A 256 -15.54 10.69 -2.54
CA GLY A 256 -15.91 9.67 -1.58
C GLY A 256 -17.02 10.12 -0.61
N ARG A 257 -17.46 9.19 0.23
CA ARG A 257 -18.45 9.45 1.29
C ARG A 257 -17.83 9.23 2.66
N THR A 258 -17.99 10.22 3.54
CA THR A 258 -17.70 10.05 4.97
C THR A 258 -18.92 9.41 5.64
N GLY A 259 -18.74 8.24 6.24
CA GLY A 259 -19.74 7.63 7.11
C GLY A 259 -19.60 8.14 8.56
N PRO A 260 -20.66 8.06 9.37
CA PRO A 260 -20.54 8.35 10.79
C PRO A 260 -19.52 7.38 11.41
N GLY A 261 -18.55 7.94 12.13
CA GLY A 261 -17.69 7.12 12.98
C GLY A 261 -18.58 6.31 13.92
N ARG A 262 -18.36 4.99 14.02
CA ARG A 262 -19.04 4.20 15.05
C ARG A 262 -18.58 4.73 16.40
N THR A 263 -19.40 5.55 17.03
CA THR A 263 -19.30 5.79 18.47
C THR A 263 -19.54 4.45 19.14
N GLY A 264 -18.50 3.90 19.75
CA GLY A 264 -18.59 2.63 20.47
C GLY A 264 -19.68 2.71 21.53
N GLY A 265 -20.55 1.72 21.54
CA GLY A 265 -21.35 1.31 22.68
C GLY A 265 -20.67 0.10 23.30
#